data_695b03ee8ac6885aa2af44a4d6b866dd
#
_entry.id   695b03ee8ac6885aa2af44a4d6b866dd
#
_cell.length_a   1.000
_cell.length_b   1.000
_cell.length_c   1.000
_cell.angle_alpha   90.00
_cell.angle_beta   90.00
_cell.angle_gamma   90.00
#
_symmetry.space_group_name_H-M   'P 1'
#
loop_
_entity.id
_entity.type
_entity.pdbx_description
1 polymer ?
#
loop_
_entity_poly.entity_id
_entity_poly.type
_entity_poly.pdbx_seq_one_letter_code
_entity_poly.pdbx_strand_id
1 'polypeptide(L)'
;GSSVTEQKLNLSPEESQRLWLALSVNYEPQNRTYRYNFFFDNCATRPVRLIEENVTGKIVYRWQPEEKTFRDMINYCTRNHPWLTFGCDLALGSPTDRVATAHEMMFLPEYMKEAIASAVIVDTEGNERPLVQQSIVVPADEEEDLPMEWLTPLFCAIIICIASLVLTFYEYRKRYAGRWHDILLFTLAGIGGLVLFFLSFISEHPCTCPNWNMLWLHPLQLSILPLSLVKNGRKAVFYYHFIHFAAILILLLGWRFIPQHFNHAIIPLIITLGVRSASYILRFHQQEKRLK
;
A
#
# COMPACT_ATOMS: atom_id res chain seq x y z
N GLY A 1 13.67 23.23 -4.08
CA GLY A 1 14.02 22.05 -4.88
C GLY A 1 14.70 20.99 -4.02
N SER A 2 14.82 19.74 -4.51
CA SER A 2 15.50 18.66 -3.81
C SER A 2 16.99 18.68 -4.10
N SER A 3 17.84 18.21 -3.15
CA SER A 3 19.26 18.00 -3.40
C SER A 3 19.48 16.92 -4.46
N VAL A 4 20.50 17.10 -5.31
CA VAL A 4 20.87 16.14 -6.35
C VAL A 4 22.20 15.51 -5.99
N THR A 5 22.29 14.18 -6.04
CA THR A 5 23.56 13.46 -5.84
C THR A 5 23.99 12.84 -7.17
N GLU A 6 25.18 13.20 -7.62
CA GLU A 6 25.84 12.59 -8.78
C GLU A 6 26.89 11.60 -8.28
N GLN A 7 26.87 10.37 -8.83
CA GLN A 7 27.86 9.32 -8.55
C GLN A 7 28.57 8.93 -9.84
N LYS A 8 29.85 9.31 -9.94
CA LYS A 8 30.70 8.94 -11.07
C LYS A 8 31.20 7.50 -10.88
N LEU A 9 30.77 6.60 -11.79
CA LEU A 9 31.18 5.20 -11.74
C LEU A 9 32.65 5.01 -12.18
N ASN A 10 33.33 4.08 -11.53
CA ASN A 10 34.72 3.72 -11.80
C ASN A 10 34.79 2.54 -12.79
N LEU A 11 34.35 2.81 -14.01
CA LEU A 11 34.32 1.82 -15.10
C LEU A 11 35.58 1.91 -15.98
N SER A 12 36.07 0.78 -16.46
CA SER A 12 37.09 0.76 -17.51
C SER A 12 36.53 1.32 -18.85
N PRO A 13 37.38 1.68 -19.82
CA PRO A 13 36.90 2.08 -21.15
C PRO A 13 36.02 1.01 -21.80
N GLU A 14 36.39 -0.26 -21.65
CA GLU A 14 35.68 -1.40 -22.23
C GLU A 14 34.34 -1.61 -21.54
N GLU A 15 34.27 -1.47 -20.21
CA GLU A 15 33.01 -1.54 -19.45
C GLU A 15 32.08 -0.38 -19.80
N SER A 16 32.63 0.84 -19.93
CA SER A 16 31.88 2.02 -20.32
C SER A 16 31.30 1.85 -21.74
N GLN A 17 32.07 1.25 -22.67
CA GLN A 17 31.58 0.99 -24.01
C GLN A 17 30.48 -0.09 -24.02
N ARG A 18 30.63 -1.18 -23.25
CA ARG A 18 29.57 -2.20 -23.11
C ARG A 18 28.30 -1.60 -22.56
N LEU A 19 28.40 -0.82 -21.50
CA LEU A 19 27.24 -0.16 -20.89
C LEU A 19 26.57 0.80 -21.87
N TRP A 20 27.35 1.58 -22.64
CA TRP A 20 26.84 2.44 -23.69
C TRP A 20 26.08 1.67 -24.78
N LEU A 21 26.62 0.55 -25.23
CA LEU A 21 25.96 -0.31 -26.21
C LEU A 21 24.67 -0.90 -25.65
N ALA A 22 24.68 -1.38 -24.40
CA ALA A 22 23.48 -1.90 -23.72
C ALA A 22 22.39 -0.84 -23.60
N LEU A 23 22.75 0.40 -23.25
CA LEU A 23 21.82 1.54 -23.20
C LEU A 23 21.28 1.89 -24.60
N SER A 24 22.13 1.84 -25.64
CA SER A 24 21.72 2.10 -27.02
C SER A 24 20.72 1.05 -27.50
N VAL A 25 20.95 -0.23 -27.23
CA VAL A 25 20.00 -1.33 -27.52
C VAL A 25 18.69 -1.15 -26.73
N ASN A 26 18.78 -0.76 -25.45
CA ASN A 26 17.59 -0.54 -24.64
C ASN A 26 16.75 0.67 -25.13
N TYR A 27 17.38 1.65 -25.78
CA TYR A 27 16.69 2.82 -26.33
C TYR A 27 15.99 2.54 -27.67
N GLU A 28 16.26 1.43 -28.34
CA GLU A 28 15.58 1.07 -29.59
C GLU A 28 14.06 0.96 -29.40
N PRO A 29 13.24 1.33 -30.40
CA PRO A 29 11.78 1.39 -30.26
C PRO A 29 11.12 0.12 -29.72
N GLN A 30 11.65 -1.06 -30.06
CA GLN A 30 11.15 -2.35 -29.60
C GLN A 30 11.53 -2.69 -28.14
N ASN A 31 12.56 -2.04 -27.58
CA ASN A 31 13.13 -2.36 -26.27
C ASN A 31 12.83 -1.30 -25.19
N ARG A 32 12.58 -0.06 -25.59
CA ARG A 32 12.41 1.09 -24.66
C ARG A 32 11.15 1.05 -23.82
N THR A 33 10.15 0.23 -24.22
CA THR A 33 8.91 0.05 -23.47
C THR A 33 8.95 -1.29 -22.76
N TYR A 34 8.58 -1.28 -21.49
CA TYR A 34 8.54 -2.50 -20.67
C TYR A 34 7.36 -2.48 -19.70
N ARG A 35 7.02 -3.66 -19.21
CA ARG A 35 5.99 -3.80 -18.17
C ARG A 35 6.57 -3.37 -16.84
N TYR A 36 6.16 -2.20 -16.40
CA TYR A 36 6.64 -1.64 -15.15
C TYR A 36 6.18 -2.47 -13.93
N ASN A 37 7.11 -2.80 -13.07
CA ASN A 37 6.86 -3.46 -11.80
C ASN A 37 7.47 -2.64 -10.68
N PHE A 38 6.62 -2.03 -9.85
CA PHE A 38 7.04 -1.05 -8.86
C PHE A 38 8.15 -1.55 -7.92
N PHE A 39 8.09 -2.81 -7.48
CA PHE A 39 9.07 -3.36 -6.54
C PHE A 39 10.26 -4.05 -7.21
N PHE A 40 10.07 -4.65 -8.40
CA PHE A 40 11.04 -5.61 -8.93
C PHE A 40 11.59 -5.27 -10.32
N ASP A 41 10.95 -4.37 -11.06
CA ASP A 41 11.42 -3.92 -12.38
C ASP A 41 10.98 -2.47 -12.65
N ASN A 42 11.71 -1.52 -12.06
CA ASN A 42 11.39 -0.09 -12.10
C ASN A 42 12.58 0.76 -12.56
N CYS A 43 12.43 2.08 -12.51
CA CYS A 43 13.46 3.03 -12.92
C CYS A 43 14.73 3.01 -12.05
N ALA A 44 14.72 2.42 -10.86
CA ALA A 44 15.89 2.24 -10.01
C ALA A 44 16.55 0.87 -10.24
N THR A 45 15.77 -0.22 -10.29
CA THR A 45 16.31 -1.57 -10.43
C THR A 45 16.93 -1.85 -11.79
N ARG A 46 16.42 -1.23 -12.88
CA ARG A 46 16.96 -1.43 -14.22
C ARG A 46 18.36 -0.87 -14.42
N PRO A 47 18.68 0.37 -14.00
CA PRO A 47 20.07 0.86 -14.04
C PRO A 47 21.03 -0.02 -13.23
N VAL A 48 20.63 -0.51 -12.04
CA VAL A 48 21.44 -1.42 -11.23
C VAL A 48 21.77 -2.68 -12.04
N ARG A 49 20.78 -3.33 -12.61
CA ARG A 49 20.95 -4.54 -13.43
C ARG A 49 21.87 -4.29 -14.63
N LEU A 50 21.67 -3.18 -15.35
CA LEU A 50 22.53 -2.82 -16.48
C LEU A 50 23.99 -2.62 -16.06
N ILE A 51 24.26 -2.02 -14.91
CA ILE A 51 25.61 -1.87 -14.39
C ILE A 51 26.18 -3.25 -14.03
N GLU A 52 25.44 -4.08 -13.30
CA GLU A 52 25.86 -5.43 -12.89
C GLU A 52 26.23 -6.32 -14.09
N GLU A 53 25.47 -6.24 -15.17
CA GLU A 53 25.65 -7.05 -16.38
C GLU A 53 26.83 -6.58 -17.26
N ASN A 54 27.29 -5.33 -17.12
CA ASN A 54 28.29 -4.74 -18.01
C ASN A 54 29.66 -4.47 -17.37
N VAL A 55 29.83 -4.75 -16.08
CA VAL A 55 31.16 -4.73 -15.43
C VAL A 55 31.92 -6.04 -15.65
N THR A 56 33.24 -5.96 -15.57
CA THR A 56 34.12 -7.14 -15.59
C THR A 56 34.36 -7.63 -14.17
N GLY A 57 33.86 -8.80 -13.85
CA GLY A 57 33.86 -9.33 -12.49
C GLY A 57 32.48 -9.30 -11.85
N LYS A 58 32.43 -9.18 -10.54
CA LYS A 58 31.18 -9.19 -9.75
C LYS A 58 31.10 -7.94 -8.88
N ILE A 59 29.94 -7.31 -8.83
CA ILE A 59 29.65 -6.25 -7.86
C ILE A 59 29.30 -6.88 -6.52
N VAL A 60 29.99 -6.44 -5.48
CA VAL A 60 29.75 -6.79 -4.09
C VAL A 60 29.32 -5.55 -3.33
N TYR A 61 28.07 -5.53 -2.91
CA TYR A 61 27.52 -4.44 -2.09
C TYR A 61 27.95 -4.65 -0.64
N ARG A 62 28.70 -3.69 -0.09
CA ARG A 62 29.15 -3.72 1.31
C ARG A 62 28.19 -2.96 2.24
N TRP A 63 27.08 -2.50 1.68
CA TRP A 63 26.01 -1.85 2.39
C TRP A 63 25.25 -2.85 3.27
N GLN A 64 25.08 -2.50 4.54
CA GLN A 64 24.35 -3.30 5.51
C GLN A 64 23.23 -2.44 6.10
N PRO A 65 22.06 -2.36 5.43
CA PRO A 65 20.93 -1.59 5.92
C PRO A 65 20.28 -2.27 7.12
N GLU A 66 19.54 -1.49 7.89
CA GLU A 66 18.57 -2.07 8.84
C GLU A 66 17.53 -2.91 8.12
N GLU A 67 17.10 -3.99 8.77
CA GLU A 67 16.02 -4.83 8.25
C GLU A 67 14.72 -4.02 8.18
N LYS A 68 14.16 -3.92 6.99
CA LYS A 68 12.89 -3.21 6.71
C LYS A 68 12.02 -4.04 5.79
N THR A 69 10.71 -3.95 5.99
CA THR A 69 9.74 -4.48 5.04
C THR A 69 9.58 -3.51 3.86
N PHE A 70 9.03 -4.00 2.74
CA PHE A 70 8.68 -3.09 1.64
C PHE A 70 7.69 -2.02 2.09
N ARG A 71 6.74 -2.37 2.96
CA ARG A 71 5.77 -1.43 3.52
C ARG A 71 6.43 -0.35 4.37
N ASP A 72 7.37 -0.72 5.23
CA ASP A 72 8.09 0.25 6.06
C ASP A 72 8.79 1.31 5.19
N MET A 73 9.42 0.87 4.11
CA MET A 73 10.12 1.76 3.18
C MET A 73 9.14 2.69 2.44
N ILE A 74 7.99 2.17 1.98
CA ILE A 74 6.95 2.99 1.35
C ILE A 74 6.38 4.00 2.34
N ASN A 75 6.07 3.57 3.57
CA ASN A 75 5.53 4.44 4.61
C ASN A 75 6.53 5.52 5.03
N TYR A 76 7.83 5.21 5.04
CA TYR A 76 8.86 6.21 5.24
C TYR A 76 8.87 7.27 4.12
N CYS A 77 8.77 6.85 2.86
CA CYS A 77 8.74 7.78 1.73
C CYS A 77 7.48 8.65 1.70
N THR A 78 6.35 8.12 2.16
CA THR A 78 5.05 8.82 2.13
C THR A 78 4.68 9.50 3.45
N ARG A 79 5.56 9.47 4.48
CA ARG A 79 5.28 9.92 5.85
C ARG A 79 4.73 11.34 5.98
N ASN A 80 5.10 12.22 5.06
CA ASN A 80 4.64 13.62 5.03
C ASN A 80 3.28 13.79 4.32
N HIS A 81 2.72 12.72 3.76
CA HIS A 81 1.45 12.70 3.04
C HIS A 81 0.53 11.61 3.61
N PRO A 82 -0.15 11.85 4.74
CA PRO A 82 -0.92 10.83 5.46
C PRO A 82 -1.98 10.12 4.62
N TRP A 83 -2.62 10.82 3.68
CA TRP A 83 -3.60 10.25 2.77
C TRP A 83 -2.97 9.31 1.75
N LEU A 84 -1.78 9.64 1.26
CA LEU A 84 -1.03 8.76 0.36
C LEU A 84 -0.58 7.50 1.10
N THR A 85 -0.03 7.64 2.31
CA THR A 85 0.33 6.50 3.18
C THR A 85 -0.88 5.60 3.42
N PHE A 86 -2.03 6.18 3.78
CA PHE A 86 -3.27 5.43 3.99
C PHE A 86 -3.71 4.67 2.72
N GLY A 87 -3.68 5.33 1.56
CA GLY A 87 -4.02 4.72 0.27
C GLY A 87 -3.08 3.56 -0.08
N CYS A 88 -1.77 3.72 0.11
CA CYS A 88 -0.77 2.65 -0.08
C CYS A 88 -1.03 1.48 0.87
N ASP A 89 -1.27 1.74 2.17
CA ASP A 89 -1.54 0.71 3.17
C ASP A 89 -2.82 -0.09 2.88
N LEU A 90 -3.83 0.54 2.28
CA LEU A 90 -5.03 -0.16 1.82
C LEU A 90 -4.75 -1.03 0.59
N ALA A 91 -4.04 -0.48 -0.41
CA ALA A 91 -3.81 -1.14 -1.69
C ALA A 91 -2.83 -2.30 -1.60
N LEU A 92 -1.78 -2.17 -0.77
CA LEU A 92 -0.72 -3.16 -0.61
C LEU A 92 -1.17 -4.31 0.29
N GLY A 93 -0.99 -5.53 -0.19
CA GLY A 93 -1.28 -6.77 0.54
C GLY A 93 -0.13 -7.24 1.43
N SER A 94 -0.32 -8.39 2.06
CA SER A 94 0.65 -9.00 2.98
C SER A 94 2.04 -9.32 2.39
N PRO A 95 2.23 -9.53 1.07
CA PRO A 95 3.58 -9.74 0.55
C PRO A 95 4.53 -8.56 0.75
N THR A 96 4.01 -7.34 0.98
CA THR A 96 4.83 -6.15 1.29
C THR A 96 5.33 -6.11 2.73
N ASP A 97 4.79 -6.97 3.60
CA ASP A 97 5.15 -7.04 5.02
C ASP A 97 6.30 -8.03 5.29
N ARG A 98 6.86 -8.66 4.26
CA ARG A 98 8.11 -9.41 4.40
C ARG A 98 9.31 -8.48 4.42
N VAL A 99 10.34 -8.88 5.13
CA VAL A 99 11.64 -8.18 5.13
C VAL A 99 12.25 -8.28 3.73
N ALA A 100 12.68 -7.14 3.19
CA ALA A 100 13.39 -7.06 1.92
C ALA A 100 14.86 -7.38 2.11
N THR A 101 15.47 -8.05 1.14
CA THR A 101 16.93 -8.19 1.10
C THR A 101 17.58 -6.84 0.77
N ALA A 102 18.85 -6.65 1.13
CA ALA A 102 19.59 -5.43 0.80
C ALA A 102 19.54 -5.09 -0.71
N HIS A 103 19.61 -6.11 -1.58
CA HIS A 103 19.49 -5.89 -3.03
C HIS A 103 18.06 -5.47 -3.44
N GLU A 104 17.02 -6.07 -2.85
CA GLU A 104 15.63 -5.69 -3.12
C GLU A 104 15.32 -4.26 -2.66
N MET A 105 15.95 -3.77 -1.58
CA MET A 105 15.74 -2.39 -1.11
C MET A 105 16.13 -1.34 -2.15
N MET A 106 17.02 -1.68 -3.10
CA MET A 106 17.42 -0.79 -4.18
C MET A 106 16.30 -0.45 -5.18
N PHE A 107 15.06 -0.97 -4.98
CA PHE A 107 13.91 -0.50 -5.75
C PHE A 107 13.60 0.98 -5.49
N LEU A 108 14.04 1.51 -4.35
CA LEU A 108 13.97 2.94 -4.04
C LEU A 108 15.31 3.62 -4.36
N PRO A 109 15.29 4.76 -5.07
CA PRO A 109 16.51 5.46 -5.48
C PRO A 109 17.45 5.84 -4.34
N GLU A 110 16.91 6.13 -3.15
CA GLU A 110 17.72 6.49 -1.99
C GLU A 110 18.58 5.31 -1.50
N TYR A 111 17.97 4.14 -1.36
CA TYR A 111 18.70 2.92 -0.97
C TYR A 111 19.65 2.44 -2.09
N MET A 112 19.25 2.60 -3.36
CA MET A 112 20.12 2.34 -4.50
C MET A 112 21.39 3.21 -4.44
N LYS A 113 21.25 4.51 -4.18
CA LYS A 113 22.36 5.45 -4.03
C LYS A 113 23.36 5.00 -2.95
N GLU A 114 22.86 4.60 -1.78
CA GLU A 114 23.68 4.13 -0.67
C GLU A 114 24.38 2.81 -0.97
N ALA A 115 23.65 1.86 -1.56
CA ALA A 115 24.20 0.56 -1.94
C ALA A 115 25.31 0.71 -2.99
N ILE A 116 25.10 1.51 -4.04
CA ILE A 116 26.10 1.81 -5.09
C ILE A 116 27.31 2.52 -4.51
N ALA A 117 27.14 3.48 -3.58
CA ALA A 117 28.24 4.18 -2.95
C ALA A 117 29.21 3.25 -2.20
N SER A 118 28.70 2.17 -1.63
CA SER A 118 29.47 1.20 -0.85
C SER A 118 29.97 0.00 -1.65
N ALA A 119 29.57 -0.11 -2.92
CA ALA A 119 29.84 -1.26 -3.75
C ALA A 119 31.30 -1.28 -4.25
N VAL A 120 31.81 -2.50 -4.36
CA VAL A 120 33.12 -2.78 -4.97
C VAL A 120 32.94 -3.76 -6.14
N ILE A 121 33.77 -3.59 -7.16
CA ILE A 121 33.88 -4.57 -8.25
C ILE A 121 35.04 -5.50 -7.90
N VAL A 122 34.77 -6.80 -7.86
CA VAL A 122 35.76 -7.86 -7.63
C VAL A 122 36.05 -8.55 -8.96
N ASP A 123 37.29 -8.52 -9.41
CA ASP A 123 37.70 -9.16 -10.64
C ASP A 123 37.88 -10.70 -10.47
N THR A 124 38.24 -11.38 -11.55
CA THR A 124 38.48 -12.86 -11.55
C THR A 124 39.69 -13.29 -10.73
N GLU A 125 40.61 -12.37 -10.42
CA GLU A 125 41.79 -12.59 -9.60
C GLU A 125 41.55 -12.28 -8.13
N GLY A 126 40.37 -11.71 -7.80
CA GLY A 126 40.00 -11.31 -6.43
C GLY A 126 40.43 -9.91 -6.05
N ASN A 127 40.94 -9.10 -6.99
CA ASN A 127 41.26 -7.71 -6.72
C ASN A 127 39.97 -6.89 -6.64
N GLU A 128 39.93 -5.95 -5.70
CA GLU A 128 38.78 -5.09 -5.46
C GLU A 128 39.07 -3.66 -5.92
N ARG A 129 38.06 -3.05 -6.56
CA ARG A 129 38.06 -1.60 -6.83
C ARG A 129 36.68 -1.01 -6.49
N PRO A 130 36.60 0.22 -5.93
CA PRO A 130 35.30 0.82 -5.64
C PRO A 130 34.51 1.03 -6.93
N LEU A 131 33.18 0.78 -6.89
CA LEU A 131 32.28 1.01 -8.03
C LEU A 131 32.11 2.52 -8.30
N VAL A 132 32.11 3.36 -7.26
CA VAL A 132 31.99 4.82 -7.37
C VAL A 132 33.36 5.45 -7.19
N GLN A 133 33.80 6.23 -8.17
CA GLN A 133 35.06 6.99 -8.12
C GLN A 133 34.89 8.30 -7.34
N GLN A 134 33.77 8.99 -7.53
CA GLN A 134 33.48 10.29 -6.94
C GLN A 134 31.97 10.45 -6.74
N SER A 135 31.61 11.07 -5.61
CA SER A 135 30.23 11.47 -5.34
C SER A 135 30.19 12.98 -5.09
N ILE A 136 29.31 13.68 -5.81
CA ILE A 136 29.10 15.13 -5.70
C ILE A 136 27.66 15.35 -5.26
N VAL A 137 27.46 16.15 -4.23
CA VAL A 137 26.14 16.55 -3.75
C VAL A 137 25.92 18.02 -4.11
N VAL A 138 24.90 18.28 -4.91
CA VAL A 138 24.40 19.63 -5.19
C VAL A 138 23.25 19.87 -4.21
N PRO A 139 23.43 20.74 -3.21
CA PRO A 139 22.39 21.00 -2.21
C PRO A 139 21.16 21.66 -2.85
N ALA A 140 20.00 21.47 -2.23
CA ALA A 140 18.82 22.25 -2.56
C ALA A 140 19.00 23.71 -2.13
N ASP A 141 18.45 24.65 -2.88
CA ASP A 141 18.50 26.08 -2.55
C ASP A 141 17.67 26.40 -1.29
N GLU A 142 16.56 25.69 -1.09
CA GLU A 142 15.70 25.78 0.10
C GLU A 142 14.97 24.44 0.31
N GLU A 143 14.90 23.97 1.57
CA GLU A 143 13.97 22.92 1.95
C GLU A 143 12.57 23.54 2.12
N GLU A 144 11.61 23.15 1.29
CA GLU A 144 10.21 23.52 1.49
C GLU A 144 9.67 22.82 2.73
N ASP A 145 9.35 23.59 3.77
CA ASP A 145 8.54 23.13 4.88
C ASP A 145 7.13 22.81 4.38
N LEU A 146 6.83 21.52 4.19
CA LEU A 146 5.50 21.08 3.82
C LEU A 146 4.51 21.39 4.96
N PRO A 147 3.38 22.06 4.68
CA PRO A 147 2.39 22.36 5.70
C PRO A 147 1.86 21.05 6.32
N MET A 148 1.80 21.01 7.65
CA MET A 148 1.29 19.85 8.38
C MET A 148 -0.18 19.62 8.04
N GLU A 149 -0.47 18.47 7.41
CA GLU A 149 -1.85 18.05 7.12
C GLU A 149 -2.54 17.61 8.42
N TRP A 150 -3.36 18.48 9.01
CA TRP A 150 -4.12 18.19 10.22
C TRP A 150 -5.41 17.37 9.94
N LEU A 151 -5.95 17.42 8.72
CA LEU A 151 -7.04 16.56 8.26
C LEU A 151 -6.50 15.18 7.84
N THR A 152 -5.95 14.42 8.81
CA THR A 152 -5.42 13.08 8.54
C THR A 152 -6.53 12.03 8.37
N PRO A 153 -6.26 10.91 7.66
CA PRO A 153 -7.20 9.78 7.57
C PRO A 153 -7.70 9.29 8.92
N LEU A 154 -6.81 9.20 9.91
CA LEU A 154 -7.17 8.78 11.27
C LEU A 154 -8.15 9.77 11.93
N PHE A 155 -7.89 11.06 11.82
CA PHE A 155 -8.77 12.09 12.36
C PHE A 155 -10.17 12.02 11.72
N CYS A 156 -10.24 11.93 10.39
CA CYS A 156 -11.51 11.77 9.67
C CYS A 156 -12.24 10.49 10.05
N ALA A 157 -11.52 9.37 10.17
CA ALA A 157 -12.08 8.09 10.57
C ALA A 157 -12.65 8.12 12.00
N ILE A 158 -11.99 8.80 12.93
CA ILE A 158 -12.49 9.01 14.31
C ILE A 158 -13.78 9.84 14.30
N ILE A 159 -13.85 10.91 13.53
CA ILE A 159 -15.07 11.73 13.41
C ILE A 159 -16.22 10.90 12.85
N ILE A 160 -16.00 10.14 11.79
CA ILE A 160 -17.01 9.25 11.20
C ILE A 160 -17.48 8.21 12.23
N CYS A 161 -16.55 7.63 13.00
CA CYS A 161 -16.86 6.67 14.05
C CYS A 161 -17.75 7.28 15.15
N ILE A 162 -17.36 8.42 15.69
CA ILE A 162 -18.11 9.11 16.75
C ILE A 162 -19.51 9.47 16.22
N ALA A 163 -19.62 10.07 15.05
CA ALA A 163 -20.90 10.42 14.43
C ALA A 163 -21.81 9.18 14.28
N SER A 164 -21.24 8.06 13.80
CA SER A 164 -21.98 6.80 13.65
C SER A 164 -22.42 6.19 14.97
N LEU A 165 -21.60 6.26 16.01
CA LEU A 165 -21.96 5.81 17.36
C LEU A 165 -23.08 6.64 17.96
N VAL A 166 -22.98 7.99 17.87
CA VAL A 166 -24.02 8.92 18.34
C VAL A 166 -25.32 8.67 17.60
N LEU A 167 -25.26 8.53 16.26
CA LEU A 167 -26.46 8.24 15.47
C LEU A 167 -27.08 6.89 15.86
N THR A 168 -26.27 5.86 16.06
CA THR A 168 -26.74 4.52 16.48
C THR A 168 -27.42 4.58 17.84
N PHE A 169 -26.82 5.31 18.79
CA PHE A 169 -27.43 5.54 20.10
C PHE A 169 -28.76 6.31 20.01
N TYR A 170 -28.81 7.36 19.20
CA TYR A 170 -30.04 8.13 18.97
C TYR A 170 -31.15 7.27 18.35
N GLU A 171 -30.83 6.49 17.30
CA GLU A 171 -31.77 5.56 16.66
C GLU A 171 -32.30 4.51 17.64
N TYR A 172 -31.44 3.99 18.51
CA TYR A 172 -31.83 3.03 19.55
C TYR A 172 -32.82 3.66 20.55
N ARG A 173 -32.51 4.88 21.04
CA ARG A 173 -33.37 5.62 22.00
C ARG A 173 -34.72 6.02 21.41
N LYS A 174 -34.72 6.47 20.17
CA LYS A 174 -35.94 6.92 19.46
C LYS A 174 -36.72 5.79 18.79
N ARG A 175 -36.21 4.56 18.80
CA ARG A 175 -36.77 3.41 18.10
C ARG A 175 -36.99 3.68 16.59
N TYR A 176 -36.18 4.54 16.02
CA TYR A 176 -36.17 4.92 14.61
C TYR A 176 -35.01 4.24 13.92
N ALA A 177 -35.17 3.87 12.66
CA ALA A 177 -34.12 3.26 11.82
C ALA A 177 -33.89 4.12 10.58
N GLY A 178 -32.88 4.97 10.62
CA GLY A 178 -32.40 5.68 9.44
C GLY A 178 -31.60 4.75 8.52
N ARG A 179 -32.07 4.58 7.27
CA ARG A 179 -31.37 3.72 6.29
C ARG A 179 -30.31 4.46 5.47
N TRP A 180 -30.47 5.78 5.31
CA TRP A 180 -29.61 6.55 4.40
C TRP A 180 -28.15 6.62 4.84
N HIS A 181 -27.91 6.72 6.14
CA HIS A 181 -26.57 6.69 6.68
C HIS A 181 -25.86 5.37 6.35
N ASP A 182 -26.54 4.24 6.57
CA ASP A 182 -25.99 2.91 6.26
C ASP A 182 -25.76 2.77 4.75
N ILE A 183 -26.72 3.18 3.92
CA ILE A 183 -26.57 3.14 2.46
C ILE A 183 -25.33 3.94 2.02
N LEU A 184 -25.17 5.18 2.50
CA LEU A 184 -24.02 6.01 2.14
C LEU A 184 -22.71 5.38 2.60
N LEU A 185 -22.63 4.98 3.87
CA LEU A 185 -21.42 4.42 4.47
C LEU A 185 -20.97 3.13 3.76
N PHE A 186 -21.90 2.16 3.57
CA PHE A 186 -21.57 0.89 2.91
C PHE A 186 -21.34 1.05 1.42
N THR A 187 -21.98 2.03 0.75
CA THR A 187 -21.69 2.31 -0.66
C THR A 187 -20.27 2.86 -0.83
N LEU A 188 -19.86 3.83 0.00
CA LEU A 188 -18.50 4.36 -0.05
C LEU A 188 -17.46 3.28 0.27
N ALA A 189 -17.70 2.47 1.30
CA ALA A 189 -16.85 1.34 1.62
C ALA A 189 -16.80 0.31 0.47
N GLY A 190 -17.94 0.03 -0.17
CA GLY A 190 -18.02 -0.87 -1.30
C GLY A 190 -17.27 -0.38 -2.55
N ILE A 191 -17.24 0.94 -2.79
CA ILE A 191 -16.41 1.53 -3.86
C ILE A 191 -14.93 1.29 -3.55
N GLY A 192 -14.49 1.56 -2.32
CA GLY A 192 -13.13 1.22 -1.88
C GLY A 192 -12.82 -0.27 -2.04
N GLY A 193 -13.77 -1.14 -1.64
CA GLY A 193 -13.66 -2.58 -1.82
C GLY A 193 -13.57 -3.01 -3.28
N LEU A 194 -14.26 -2.33 -4.20
CA LEU A 194 -14.17 -2.59 -5.63
C LEU A 194 -12.76 -2.27 -6.17
N VAL A 195 -12.17 -1.17 -5.71
CA VAL A 195 -10.78 -0.81 -6.06
C VAL A 195 -9.81 -1.88 -5.55
N LEU A 196 -9.95 -2.32 -4.30
CA LEU A 196 -9.10 -3.38 -3.75
C LEU A 196 -9.27 -4.71 -4.48
N PHE A 197 -10.50 -5.05 -4.83
CA PHE A 197 -10.78 -6.25 -5.63
C PHE A 197 -10.12 -6.18 -7.01
N PHE A 198 -10.24 -5.05 -7.68
CA PHE A 198 -9.57 -4.82 -8.97
C PHE A 198 -8.05 -4.98 -8.85
N LEU A 199 -7.43 -4.32 -7.85
CA LEU A 199 -5.99 -4.40 -7.63
C LEU A 199 -5.53 -5.82 -7.29
N SER A 200 -6.32 -6.58 -6.52
CA SER A 200 -5.93 -7.91 -6.03
C SER A 200 -6.14 -9.03 -7.05
N PHE A 201 -7.13 -8.92 -7.95
CA PHE A 201 -7.56 -10.05 -8.79
C PHE A 201 -7.57 -9.76 -10.29
N ILE A 202 -7.59 -8.50 -10.70
CA ILE A 202 -7.66 -8.13 -12.12
C ILE A 202 -6.38 -7.45 -12.56
N SER A 203 -5.86 -6.57 -11.71
CA SER A 203 -4.62 -5.86 -11.97
C SER A 203 -3.41 -6.79 -11.77
N GLU A 204 -2.38 -6.54 -12.55
CA GLU A 204 -1.11 -7.26 -12.48
C GLU A 204 -0.08 -6.57 -11.58
N HIS A 205 -0.54 -5.66 -10.70
CA HIS A 205 0.34 -5.00 -9.75
C HIS A 205 0.87 -6.02 -8.73
N PRO A 206 2.19 -6.07 -8.52
CA PRO A 206 2.78 -6.99 -7.56
C PRO A 206 2.41 -6.61 -6.13
N CYS A 207 2.39 -7.59 -5.27
CA CYS A 207 2.21 -7.40 -3.82
C CYS A 207 0.85 -6.80 -3.39
N THR A 208 -0.17 -6.83 -4.26
CA THR A 208 -1.53 -6.40 -3.90
C THR A 208 -2.43 -7.55 -3.40
N CYS A 209 -2.00 -8.80 -3.59
CA CYS A 209 -2.71 -10.01 -3.16
C CYS A 209 -1.75 -11.00 -2.47
N PRO A 210 -2.17 -11.69 -1.37
CA PRO A 210 -3.44 -11.51 -0.65
C PRO A 210 -3.51 -10.20 0.14
N ASN A 211 -4.70 -9.58 0.16
CA ASN A 211 -4.94 -8.34 0.90
C ASN A 211 -6.07 -8.54 1.93
N TRP A 212 -5.70 -8.54 3.19
CA TRP A 212 -6.61 -8.78 4.30
C TRP A 212 -7.56 -7.61 4.61
N ASN A 213 -7.31 -6.43 4.02
CA ASN A 213 -8.28 -5.34 4.05
C ASN A 213 -9.62 -5.74 3.43
N MET A 214 -9.64 -6.73 2.54
CA MET A 214 -10.87 -7.23 1.92
C MET A 214 -11.85 -7.92 2.89
N LEU A 215 -11.45 -8.25 4.11
CA LEU A 215 -12.37 -8.74 5.14
C LEU A 215 -13.38 -7.68 5.61
N TRP A 216 -12.98 -6.42 5.61
CA TRP A 216 -13.81 -5.31 6.06
C TRP A 216 -14.21 -4.35 4.92
N LEU A 217 -13.46 -4.34 3.83
CA LEU A 217 -13.63 -3.45 2.67
C LEU A 217 -13.73 -4.30 1.39
N HIS A 218 -14.94 -4.64 0.96
CA HIS A 218 -15.15 -5.56 -0.16
C HIS A 218 -16.33 -5.12 -1.05
N PRO A 219 -16.35 -5.47 -2.35
CA PRO A 219 -17.33 -4.97 -3.32
C PRO A 219 -18.77 -5.37 -3.02
N LEU A 220 -19.02 -6.46 -2.27
CA LEU A 220 -20.36 -6.88 -1.89
C LEU A 220 -21.12 -5.83 -1.05
N GLN A 221 -20.41 -4.87 -0.44
CA GLN A 221 -21.01 -3.74 0.27
C GLN A 221 -21.90 -2.88 -0.64
N LEU A 222 -21.60 -2.83 -1.95
CA LEU A 222 -22.43 -2.13 -2.93
C LEU A 222 -23.85 -2.73 -3.07
N SER A 223 -24.04 -3.99 -2.68
CA SER A 223 -25.35 -4.63 -2.72
C SER A 223 -26.37 -4.04 -1.74
N ILE A 224 -25.89 -3.32 -0.70
CA ILE A 224 -26.78 -2.69 0.29
C ILE A 224 -27.71 -1.67 -0.37
N LEU A 225 -27.21 -0.87 -1.32
CA LEU A 225 -28.02 0.13 -2.00
C LEU A 225 -29.22 -0.50 -2.72
N PRO A 226 -29.07 -1.40 -3.72
CA PRO A 226 -30.22 -1.98 -4.40
C PRO A 226 -31.09 -2.85 -3.48
N LEU A 227 -30.51 -3.63 -2.56
CA LEU A 227 -31.28 -4.46 -1.65
C LEU A 227 -32.15 -3.66 -0.68
N SER A 228 -31.69 -2.46 -0.27
CA SER A 228 -32.46 -1.57 0.60
C SER A 228 -33.64 -0.90 -0.10
N LEU A 229 -33.66 -0.85 -1.43
CA LEU A 229 -34.73 -0.25 -2.24
C LEU A 229 -35.82 -1.27 -2.65
N VAL A 230 -35.52 -2.56 -2.62
CA VAL A 230 -36.48 -3.62 -3.00
C VAL A 230 -37.38 -3.97 -1.82
N LYS A 231 -38.69 -4.10 -2.05
CA LYS A 231 -39.71 -4.42 -1.03
C LYS A 231 -39.39 -5.65 -0.18
N ASN A 232 -38.82 -6.70 -0.76
CA ASN A 232 -38.49 -7.96 -0.09
C ASN A 232 -36.97 -8.08 0.26
N GLY A 233 -36.18 -7.02 0.09
CA GLY A 233 -34.74 -7.03 0.28
C GLY A 233 -34.30 -7.17 1.76
N ARG A 234 -35.19 -6.93 2.74
CA ARG A 234 -34.83 -6.88 4.16
C ARG A 234 -34.11 -8.11 4.69
N LYS A 235 -34.52 -9.31 4.29
CA LYS A 235 -33.84 -10.56 4.69
C LYS A 235 -32.47 -10.68 4.07
N ALA A 236 -32.31 -10.31 2.81
CA ALA A 236 -31.00 -10.30 2.13
C ALA A 236 -30.05 -9.30 2.78
N VAL A 237 -30.51 -8.10 3.12
CA VAL A 237 -29.73 -7.09 3.87
C VAL A 237 -29.35 -7.62 5.26
N PHE A 238 -30.23 -8.35 5.95
CA PHE A 238 -29.91 -9.00 7.22
C PHE A 238 -28.77 -10.01 7.09
N TYR A 239 -28.84 -10.92 6.12
CA TYR A 239 -27.80 -11.92 5.89
C TYR A 239 -26.47 -11.26 5.49
N TYR A 240 -26.53 -10.21 4.68
CA TYR A 240 -25.36 -9.42 4.34
C TYR A 240 -24.69 -8.86 5.62
N HIS A 241 -25.45 -8.12 6.46
CA HIS A 241 -24.90 -7.57 7.70
C HIS A 241 -24.39 -8.63 8.66
N PHE A 242 -25.03 -9.78 8.71
CA PHE A 242 -24.59 -10.91 9.54
C PHE A 242 -23.23 -11.45 9.08
N ILE A 243 -23.08 -11.72 7.77
CA ILE A 243 -21.81 -12.21 7.19
C ILE A 243 -20.72 -11.15 7.36
N HIS A 244 -21.03 -9.90 7.08
CA HIS A 244 -20.08 -8.80 7.21
C HIS A 244 -19.62 -8.59 8.66
N PHE A 245 -20.54 -8.65 9.62
CA PHE A 245 -20.20 -8.57 11.04
C PHE A 245 -19.33 -9.76 11.48
N ALA A 246 -19.62 -10.97 11.01
CA ALA A 246 -18.78 -12.13 11.26
C ALA A 246 -17.37 -11.97 10.68
N ALA A 247 -17.25 -11.45 9.45
CA ALA A 247 -15.94 -11.16 8.84
C ALA A 247 -15.13 -10.13 9.65
N ILE A 248 -15.79 -9.07 10.15
CA ILE A 248 -15.17 -8.09 11.04
C ILE A 248 -14.70 -8.74 12.34
N LEU A 249 -15.51 -9.63 12.94
CA LEU A 249 -15.10 -10.35 14.15
C LEU A 249 -13.90 -11.26 13.90
N ILE A 250 -13.88 -11.97 12.76
CA ILE A 250 -12.74 -12.81 12.36
C ILE A 250 -11.48 -11.92 12.21
N LEU A 251 -11.59 -10.77 11.55
CA LEU A 251 -10.49 -9.83 11.43
C LEU A 251 -9.97 -9.36 12.80
N LEU A 252 -10.86 -8.94 13.70
CA LEU A 252 -10.48 -8.40 15.02
C LEU A 252 -9.89 -9.48 15.93
N LEU A 253 -10.48 -10.68 15.96
CA LEU A 253 -9.99 -11.79 16.76
C LEU A 253 -8.71 -12.40 16.18
N GLY A 254 -8.62 -12.42 14.85
CA GLY A 254 -7.46 -12.92 14.11
C GLY A 254 -6.32 -11.91 13.94
N TRP A 255 -6.49 -10.68 14.39
CA TRP A 255 -5.57 -9.56 14.12
C TRP A 255 -4.09 -9.91 14.36
N ARG A 256 -3.82 -10.61 15.46
CA ARG A 256 -2.46 -11.01 15.85
C ARG A 256 -1.82 -12.04 14.94
N PHE A 257 -2.64 -12.80 14.20
CA PHE A 257 -2.19 -13.90 13.34
C PHE A 257 -2.17 -13.50 11.85
N ILE A 258 -2.72 -12.33 11.51
CA ILE A 258 -2.75 -11.84 10.13
C ILE A 258 -1.35 -11.31 9.78
N PRO A 259 -0.71 -11.85 8.73
CA PRO A 259 0.62 -11.43 8.32
C PRO A 259 0.57 -10.16 7.45
N GLN A 260 -0.20 -9.15 7.87
CA GLN A 260 -0.31 -7.86 7.20
C GLN A 260 -0.35 -6.75 8.24
N HIS A 261 0.49 -5.76 8.05
CA HIS A 261 0.43 -4.52 8.81
C HIS A 261 -0.71 -3.63 8.30
N PHE A 262 -1.48 -3.08 9.23
CA PHE A 262 -2.63 -2.25 8.91
C PHE A 262 -2.44 -0.81 9.36
N ASN A 263 -2.91 0.13 8.56
CA ASN A 263 -2.96 1.53 8.94
C ASN A 263 -3.92 1.74 10.12
N HIS A 264 -3.51 2.50 11.13
CA HIS A 264 -4.32 2.73 12.32
C HIS A 264 -5.68 3.40 12.03
N ALA A 265 -5.81 4.13 10.93
CA ALA A 265 -7.07 4.76 10.52
C ALA A 265 -8.17 3.75 10.19
N ILE A 266 -7.84 2.49 9.89
CA ILE A 266 -8.87 1.48 9.62
C ILE A 266 -9.62 1.05 10.89
N ILE A 267 -9.02 1.15 12.07
CA ILE A 267 -9.63 0.70 13.33
C ILE A 267 -10.98 1.39 13.59
N PRO A 268 -11.06 2.74 13.62
CA PRO A 268 -12.35 3.41 13.79
C PRO A 268 -13.33 3.14 12.62
N LEU A 269 -12.83 2.91 11.38
CA LEU A 269 -13.69 2.55 10.25
C LEU A 269 -14.29 1.15 10.42
N ILE A 270 -13.51 0.17 10.83
CA ILE A 270 -13.97 -1.20 11.13
C ILE A 270 -15.00 -1.18 12.27
N ILE A 271 -14.75 -0.43 13.34
CA ILE A 271 -15.69 -0.25 14.45
C ILE A 271 -17.00 0.34 13.94
N THR A 272 -16.93 1.36 13.09
CA THR A 272 -18.11 2.00 12.49
C THR A 272 -18.96 0.99 11.74
N LEU A 273 -18.37 0.27 10.80
CA LEU A 273 -19.07 -0.72 9.97
C LEU A 273 -19.61 -1.89 10.83
N GLY A 274 -18.83 -2.34 11.83
CA GLY A 274 -19.23 -3.38 12.75
C GLY A 274 -20.44 -2.99 13.62
N VAL A 275 -20.41 -1.81 14.21
CA VAL A 275 -21.53 -1.29 15.04
C VAL A 275 -22.79 -1.09 14.20
N ARG A 276 -22.68 -0.57 12.99
CA ARG A 276 -23.83 -0.42 12.08
C ARG A 276 -24.40 -1.76 11.67
N SER A 277 -23.56 -2.75 11.36
CA SER A 277 -24.01 -4.11 11.06
C SER A 277 -24.70 -4.77 12.27
N ALA A 278 -24.11 -4.69 13.45
CA ALA A 278 -24.71 -5.21 14.68
C ALA A 278 -26.05 -4.54 15.00
N SER A 279 -26.13 -3.21 14.86
CA SER A 279 -27.36 -2.45 15.06
C SER A 279 -28.47 -2.90 14.10
N TYR A 280 -28.16 -3.16 12.83
CA TYR A 280 -29.13 -3.66 11.85
C TYR A 280 -29.65 -5.06 12.26
N ILE A 281 -28.75 -5.97 12.62
CA ILE A 281 -29.09 -7.35 13.05
C ILE A 281 -30.02 -7.32 14.24
N LEU A 282 -29.70 -6.53 15.27
CA LEU A 282 -30.51 -6.41 16.50
C LEU A 282 -31.90 -5.84 16.21
N ARG A 283 -32.01 -4.81 15.36
CA ARG A 283 -33.29 -4.21 14.96
C ARG A 283 -34.15 -5.17 14.17
N PHE A 284 -33.55 -5.94 13.27
CA PHE A 284 -34.26 -6.96 12.49
C PHE A 284 -34.93 -8.01 13.41
N HIS A 285 -34.17 -8.56 14.36
CA HIS A 285 -34.71 -9.52 15.34
C HIS A 285 -35.82 -8.96 16.22
N GLN A 286 -35.71 -7.71 16.65
CA GLN A 286 -36.77 -7.06 17.44
C GLN A 286 -38.06 -6.88 16.65
N GLN A 287 -37.97 -6.57 15.37
CA GLN A 287 -39.15 -6.42 14.50
C GLN A 287 -39.82 -7.78 14.21
N GLU A 288 -39.05 -8.84 13.95
CA GLU A 288 -39.58 -10.19 13.77
C GLU A 288 -40.32 -10.69 15.01
N LYS A 289 -39.79 -10.42 16.21
CA LYS A 289 -40.47 -10.77 17.48
C LYS A 289 -41.80 -10.04 17.71
N ARG A 290 -41.98 -8.86 17.13
CA ARG A 290 -43.24 -8.09 17.25
C ARG A 290 -44.30 -8.51 16.23
N LEU A 291 -43.92 -9.19 15.16
CA LEU A 291 -44.82 -9.71 14.13
C LEU A 291 -45.35 -11.11 14.44
N LYS A 292 -44.73 -11.80 15.40
CA LYS A 292 -45.20 -13.06 16.02
C LYS A 292 -46.02 -12.78 17.27
#